data_99f87abe6e66a6d4913f5b0e2490619b
#
_entry.id   99f87abe6e66a6d4913f5b0e2490619b
#
_cell.length_a   1.000
_cell.length_b   1.000
_cell.length_c   1.000
_cell.angle_alpha   90.00
_cell.angle_beta   90.00
_cell.angle_gamma   90.00
#
_symmetry.space_group_name_H-M   'P 1'
#
loop_
_entity.id
_entity.type
_entity.pdbx_description
1 polymer ?
#
loop_
_entity_poly.entity_id
_entity_poly.type
_entity_poly.pdbx_seq_one_letter_code
_entity_poly.pdbx_strand_id
1 'polypeptide(L)'
;MSLIDLTDEIKTAIDNALADQVPCILATASADGMPGIGYRGSVMAYDGQNLAYWERAKRGGLRNIQTSPYVIVMYRNPATRQAWKFFGKATLHETGDVREAVKRRTVQAEIDRDQDGNGFGDSDGPAEERR
;
A
#
# COMPACT_ATOMS: atom_id res chain seq x y z
N MET A 1 23.08 1.21 3.06
CA MET A 1 21.90 0.34 3.13
C MET A 1 21.74 -0.40 1.81
N SER A 2 21.58 -1.69 1.88
CA SER A 2 21.38 -2.45 0.65
C SER A 2 19.90 -2.47 0.28
N LEU A 3 19.64 -2.50 -1.02
CA LEU A 3 18.27 -2.63 -1.51
C LEU A 3 17.84 -4.08 -1.42
N ILE A 4 16.55 -4.28 -1.21
CA ILE A 4 15.99 -5.61 -1.19
C ILE A 4 15.80 -6.11 -2.62
N ASP A 5 15.96 -7.41 -2.81
CA ASP A 5 15.58 -8.05 -4.06
C ASP A 5 14.31 -8.85 -3.79
N LEU A 6 13.24 -8.48 -4.44
CA LEU A 6 11.97 -9.19 -4.31
C LEU A 6 12.05 -10.47 -5.14
N THR A 7 11.93 -11.61 -4.46
CA THR A 7 11.94 -12.90 -5.14
C THR A 7 10.62 -13.12 -5.88
N ASP A 8 10.59 -14.07 -6.79
CA ASP A 8 9.35 -14.40 -7.50
C ASP A 8 8.26 -14.83 -6.53
N GLU A 9 8.63 -15.53 -5.48
CA GLU A 9 7.67 -15.94 -4.45
C GLU A 9 7.02 -14.73 -3.78
N ILE A 10 7.83 -13.75 -3.40
CA ILE A 10 7.32 -12.54 -2.77
C ILE A 10 6.47 -11.74 -3.75
N LYS A 11 6.93 -11.57 -4.98
CA LYS A 11 6.18 -10.82 -5.99
C LYS A 11 4.81 -11.43 -6.22
N THR A 12 4.75 -12.75 -6.37
CA THR A 12 3.49 -13.45 -6.60
C THR A 12 2.54 -13.27 -5.43
N ALA A 13 3.04 -13.43 -4.21
CA ALA A 13 2.21 -13.28 -3.01
C ALA A 13 1.65 -11.86 -2.90
N ILE A 14 2.49 -10.86 -3.10
CA ILE A 14 2.06 -9.46 -3.01
C ILE A 14 1.03 -9.13 -4.08
N ASP A 15 1.28 -9.54 -5.33
CA ASP A 15 0.39 -9.23 -6.42
C ASP A 15 -0.98 -9.90 -6.28
N ASN A 16 -1.05 -11.01 -5.57
CA ASN A 16 -2.30 -11.72 -5.35
C ASN A 16 -2.95 -11.46 -4.00
N ALA A 17 -2.38 -10.56 -3.20
CA ALA A 17 -2.80 -10.40 -1.81
C ALA A 17 -4.29 -10.07 -1.67
N LEU A 18 -4.80 -9.16 -2.48
CA LEU A 18 -6.22 -8.80 -2.39
C LEU A 18 -7.11 -9.97 -2.82
N ALA A 19 -6.77 -10.63 -3.91
CA ALA A 19 -7.54 -11.79 -4.39
C ALA A 19 -7.54 -12.93 -3.37
N ASP A 20 -6.44 -13.09 -2.64
CA ASP A 20 -6.29 -14.09 -1.60
C ASP A 20 -6.93 -13.66 -0.28
N GLN A 21 -7.54 -12.48 -0.24
CA GLN A 21 -8.20 -11.93 0.94
C GLN A 21 -7.25 -11.63 2.09
N VAL A 22 -6.01 -11.32 1.75
CA VAL A 22 -5.00 -10.90 2.73
C VAL A 22 -4.33 -9.61 2.26
N PRO A 23 -5.10 -8.52 2.08
CA PRO A 23 -4.52 -7.28 1.58
C PRO A 23 -3.40 -6.79 2.49
N CYS A 24 -2.42 -6.14 1.87
CA CYS A 24 -1.30 -5.60 2.61
C CYS A 24 -1.72 -4.48 3.55
N ILE A 25 -0.91 -4.27 4.56
CA ILE A 25 -1.11 -3.20 5.53
C ILE A 25 0.02 -2.19 5.35
N LEU A 26 -0.34 -0.91 5.34
CA LEU A 26 0.61 0.18 5.26
C LEU A 26 0.65 0.90 6.60
N ALA A 27 1.84 1.05 7.16
CA ALA A 27 2.06 1.85 8.36
C ALA A 27 2.82 3.11 7.98
N THR A 28 2.35 4.23 8.49
CA THR A 28 2.93 5.55 8.24
C THR A 28 3.13 6.28 9.55
N ALA A 29 3.78 7.43 9.50
CA ALA A 29 3.93 8.29 10.68
C ALA A 29 3.71 9.73 10.29
N SER A 30 3.11 10.50 11.19
CA SER A 30 2.94 11.93 11.00
C SER A 30 4.24 12.67 11.30
N ALA A 31 4.25 13.98 11.04
CA ALA A 31 5.42 14.79 11.28
C ALA A 31 5.86 14.79 12.76
N ASP A 32 4.91 14.61 13.67
CA ASP A 32 5.20 14.58 15.12
C ASP A 32 5.30 13.15 15.66
N GLY A 33 5.40 12.16 14.77
CA GLY A 33 5.63 10.78 15.17
C GLY A 33 4.41 9.95 15.47
N MET A 34 3.21 10.48 15.25
CA MET A 34 1.98 9.71 15.47
C MET A 34 1.87 8.61 14.41
N PRO A 35 1.78 7.35 14.81
CA PRO A 35 1.68 6.28 13.82
C PRO A 35 0.30 6.21 13.17
N GLY A 36 0.27 5.78 11.92
CA GLY A 36 -0.96 5.50 11.20
C GLY A 36 -0.86 4.13 10.58
N ILE A 37 -2.01 3.48 10.36
CA ILE A 37 -2.05 2.15 9.80
C ILE A 37 -3.35 1.96 9.02
N GLY A 38 -3.28 1.24 7.91
CA GLY A 38 -4.47 0.94 7.12
C GLY A 38 -4.19 -0.12 6.09
N TYR A 39 -5.25 -0.72 5.59
CA TYR A 39 -5.13 -1.68 4.51
C TYR A 39 -4.90 -0.98 3.18
N ARG A 40 -4.14 -1.63 2.30
CA ARG A 40 -3.93 -1.16 0.94
C ARG A 40 -4.06 -2.33 -0.02
N GLY A 41 -5.24 -2.46 -0.61
CA GLY A 41 -5.52 -3.58 -1.51
C GLY A 41 -4.80 -3.48 -2.84
N SER A 42 -4.26 -2.32 -3.18
CA SER A 42 -3.61 -2.10 -4.47
C SER A 42 -2.10 -2.31 -4.46
N VAL A 43 -1.52 -2.75 -3.35
CA VAL A 43 -0.06 -2.96 -3.30
C VAL A 43 0.35 -4.00 -4.33
N MET A 44 1.40 -3.69 -5.06
CA MET A 44 1.94 -4.55 -6.10
C MET A 44 3.46 -4.55 -6.07
N ALA A 45 4.07 -5.61 -6.60
CA ALA A 45 5.50 -5.64 -6.84
C ALA A 45 5.77 -4.87 -8.12
N TYR A 46 6.18 -3.62 -8.00
CA TYR A 46 6.38 -2.76 -9.16
C TYR A 46 7.55 -3.23 -10.02
N ASP A 47 8.67 -3.50 -9.38
CA ASP A 47 9.83 -4.11 -10.01
C ASP A 47 10.59 -4.95 -8.97
N GLY A 48 11.82 -5.32 -9.26
CA GLY A 48 12.59 -6.21 -8.39
C GLY A 48 12.97 -5.61 -7.05
N GLN A 49 12.83 -4.30 -6.87
CA GLN A 49 13.29 -3.62 -5.67
C GLN A 49 12.26 -2.62 -5.13
N ASN A 50 11.10 -2.52 -5.74
CA ASN A 50 10.11 -1.52 -5.37
C ASN A 50 8.72 -2.12 -5.31
N LEU A 51 7.98 -1.72 -4.27
CA LEU A 51 6.53 -1.94 -4.19
C LEU A 51 5.86 -0.64 -4.59
N ALA A 52 4.62 -0.73 -5.06
CA ALA A 52 3.82 0.44 -5.40
C ALA A 52 2.38 0.19 -4.99
N TYR A 53 1.62 1.25 -4.84
CA TYR A 53 0.19 1.15 -4.62
C TYR A 53 -0.50 2.40 -5.13
N TRP A 54 -1.79 2.27 -5.42
CA TRP A 54 -2.63 3.37 -5.85
C TRP A 54 -3.33 3.95 -4.62
N GLU A 55 -3.03 5.20 -4.27
CA GLU A 55 -3.66 5.82 -3.12
C GLU A 55 -5.00 6.41 -3.53
N ARG A 56 -6.04 5.79 -3.05
CA ARG A 56 -7.41 6.11 -3.43
C ARG A 56 -8.03 7.15 -2.51
N ALA A 57 -7.87 6.95 -1.21
CA ALA A 57 -8.44 7.85 -0.22
C ALA A 57 -7.40 8.87 0.20
N LYS A 58 -7.68 10.14 -0.05
CA LYS A 58 -6.72 11.22 0.26
C LYS A 58 -6.90 11.66 1.70
N ARG A 59 -6.45 10.81 2.62
CA ARG A 59 -6.63 11.01 4.05
C ARG A 59 -5.30 11.04 4.78
N GLY A 60 -5.32 10.68 6.06
CA GLY A 60 -4.16 10.76 6.93
C GLY A 60 -2.93 10.05 6.40
N GLY A 61 -3.09 8.86 5.80
CA GLY A 61 -1.96 8.12 5.25
C GLY A 61 -1.23 8.90 4.17
N LEU A 62 -1.96 9.51 3.24
CA LEU A 62 -1.34 10.33 2.21
C LEU A 62 -0.64 11.54 2.82
N ARG A 63 -1.30 12.21 3.75
CA ARG A 63 -0.74 13.37 4.41
C ARG A 63 0.55 13.02 5.15
N ASN A 64 0.57 11.86 5.81
CA ASN A 64 1.76 11.41 6.53
C ASN A 64 2.94 11.18 5.59
N ILE A 65 2.70 10.57 4.43
CA ILE A 65 3.76 10.32 3.46
C ILE A 65 4.38 11.63 2.97
N GLN A 66 3.56 12.65 2.81
CA GLN A 66 4.04 13.96 2.35
C GLN A 66 4.97 14.62 3.36
N THR A 67 4.80 14.32 4.64
CA THR A 67 5.61 14.93 5.69
C THR A 67 6.67 13.99 6.25
N SER A 68 6.43 12.69 6.22
CA SER A 68 7.38 11.70 6.71
C SER A 68 7.32 10.50 5.75
N PRO A 69 8.32 10.34 4.89
CA PRO A 69 8.23 9.36 3.81
C PRO A 69 8.49 7.92 4.23
N TYR A 70 8.95 7.68 5.45
CA TYR A 70 9.31 6.34 5.88
C TYR A 70 8.06 5.54 6.22
N VAL A 71 7.96 4.34 5.67
CA VAL A 71 6.76 3.50 5.78
C VAL A 71 7.16 2.06 6.01
N ILE A 72 6.19 1.27 6.48
CA ILE A 72 6.31 -0.19 6.52
C ILE A 72 5.11 -0.75 5.77
N VAL A 73 5.39 -1.68 4.85
CA VAL A 73 4.33 -2.47 4.22
C VAL A 73 4.43 -3.86 4.82
N MET A 74 3.31 -4.40 5.27
CA MET A 74 3.28 -5.71 5.88
C MET A 74 2.34 -6.63 5.11
N TYR A 75 2.80 -7.83 4.84
CA TYR A 75 2.01 -8.90 4.25
C TYR A 75 2.00 -10.07 5.21
N ARG A 76 0.83 -10.66 5.40
CA ARG A 76 0.72 -11.91 6.17
C ARG A 76 -0.39 -12.76 5.59
N ASN A 77 -0.07 -14.03 5.33
CA ASN A 77 -1.07 -15.00 4.87
C ASN A 77 -1.00 -16.21 5.80
N PRO A 78 -1.96 -16.37 6.71
CA PRO A 78 -1.94 -17.49 7.65
C PRO A 78 -2.12 -18.85 6.97
N ALA A 79 -2.80 -18.90 5.81
CA ALA A 79 -3.00 -20.15 5.10
C ALA A 79 -1.69 -20.71 4.54
N THR A 80 -0.81 -19.86 4.07
CA THR A 80 0.50 -20.26 3.54
C THR A 80 1.61 -20.13 4.56
N ARG A 81 1.32 -19.51 5.71
CA ARG A 81 2.26 -19.27 6.79
C ARG A 81 3.42 -18.38 6.35
N GLN A 82 3.14 -17.47 5.43
CA GLN A 82 4.11 -16.50 4.94
C GLN A 82 3.81 -15.14 5.55
N ALA A 83 4.88 -14.41 5.90
CA ALA A 83 4.76 -13.05 6.40
C ALA A 83 6.04 -12.28 6.12
N TRP A 84 5.91 -11.05 5.68
CA TRP A 84 7.05 -10.16 5.43
C TRP A 84 6.71 -8.74 5.84
N LYS A 85 7.70 -8.02 6.28
CA LYS A 85 7.62 -6.57 6.49
C LYS A 85 8.65 -5.91 5.59
N PHE A 86 8.23 -4.89 4.88
CA PHE A 86 9.10 -4.14 3.98
C PHE A 86 9.24 -2.73 4.52
N PHE A 87 10.44 -2.37 4.96
CA PHE A 87 10.73 -1.04 5.46
C PHE A 87 11.21 -0.21 4.28
N GLY A 88 10.59 0.91 4.02
CA GLY A 88 10.92 1.66 2.86
C GLY A 88 10.66 3.14 2.98
N LYS A 89 10.92 3.81 1.88
CA LYS A 89 10.69 5.23 1.75
C LYS A 89 9.70 5.42 0.60
N ALA A 90 8.59 6.08 0.88
CA ALA A 90 7.55 6.30 -0.11
C ALA A 90 7.80 7.57 -0.88
N THR A 91 7.53 7.52 -2.18
CA THR A 91 7.55 8.69 -3.05
C THR A 91 6.18 8.80 -3.70
N LEU A 92 5.59 9.98 -3.64
CA LEU A 92 4.29 10.25 -4.23
C LEU A 92 4.48 10.68 -5.69
N HIS A 93 3.81 10.00 -6.60
CA HIS A 93 3.83 10.33 -8.02
C HIS A 93 2.45 10.83 -8.42
N GLU A 94 2.30 12.13 -8.55
CA GLU A 94 1.02 12.74 -8.92
C GLU A 94 0.81 12.79 -10.42
N THR A 95 1.88 12.68 -11.19
CA THR A 95 1.85 12.67 -12.65
C THR A 95 3.02 11.82 -13.13
N GLY A 96 3.05 11.51 -14.42
CA GLY A 96 4.20 10.89 -15.06
C GLY A 96 4.05 9.39 -15.26
N ASP A 97 5.15 8.79 -15.72
CA ASP A 97 5.14 7.39 -16.17
C ASP A 97 4.86 6.39 -15.05
N VAL A 98 5.43 6.63 -13.85
CA VAL A 98 5.21 5.73 -12.73
C VAL A 98 3.73 5.73 -12.35
N ARG A 99 3.13 6.93 -12.26
CA ARG A 99 1.73 7.03 -11.92
C ARG A 99 0.86 6.29 -12.93
N GLU A 100 1.13 6.46 -14.22
CA GLU A 100 0.33 5.80 -15.25
C GLU A 100 0.52 4.29 -15.24
N ALA A 101 1.74 3.82 -15.00
CA ALA A 101 2.01 2.39 -14.91
C ALA A 101 1.28 1.76 -13.72
N VAL A 102 1.32 2.41 -12.56
CA VAL A 102 0.64 1.91 -11.37
C VAL A 102 -0.86 1.89 -11.59
N LYS A 103 -1.40 2.94 -12.20
CA LYS A 103 -2.83 3.01 -12.50
C LYS A 103 -3.27 1.85 -13.39
N ARG A 104 -2.51 1.57 -14.44
CA ARG A 104 -2.85 0.47 -15.36
C ARG A 104 -2.79 -0.89 -14.67
N ARG A 105 -1.90 -1.03 -13.70
CA ARG A 105 -1.65 -2.31 -13.03
C ARG A 105 -2.49 -2.51 -11.77
N THR A 106 -3.24 -1.48 -11.36
CA THR A 106 -4.10 -1.57 -10.18
C THR A 106 -5.17 -2.62 -10.41
N VAL A 107 -5.35 -3.51 -9.41
CA VAL A 107 -6.31 -4.60 -9.55
C VAL A 107 -7.74 -4.07 -9.68
N GLN A 108 -8.53 -4.76 -10.49
CA GLN A 108 -9.87 -4.31 -10.84
C GLN A 108 -10.77 -4.14 -9.61
N ALA A 109 -10.62 -5.03 -8.63
CA ALA A 109 -11.44 -4.95 -7.44
C ALA A 109 -11.24 -3.63 -6.67
N GLU A 110 -10.02 -3.11 -6.65
CA GLU A 110 -9.74 -1.82 -6.02
C GLU A 110 -10.34 -0.68 -6.83
N ILE A 111 -10.26 -0.78 -8.15
CA ILE A 111 -10.85 0.23 -9.03
C ILE A 111 -12.36 0.30 -8.81
N ASP A 112 -13.00 -0.85 -8.72
CA ASP A 112 -14.43 -0.93 -8.50
C ASP A 112 -14.83 -0.30 -7.17
N ARG A 113 -14.07 -0.56 -6.12
CA ARG A 113 -14.33 0.05 -4.82
C ARG A 113 -14.20 1.55 -4.84
N ASP A 114 -13.21 2.04 -5.58
CA ASP A 114 -13.01 3.47 -5.72
C ASP A 114 -14.21 4.13 -6.39
N GLN A 115 -14.71 3.53 -7.45
CA GLN A 115 -15.86 4.04 -8.17
C GLN A 115 -17.12 4.04 -7.31
N ASP A 116 -17.27 3.03 -6.48
CA ASP A 116 -18.43 2.90 -5.61
C ASP A 116 -18.32 3.81 -4.37
N GLY A 117 -17.15 4.40 -4.16
CA GLY A 117 -16.90 5.18 -2.95
C GLY A 117 -16.92 4.31 -1.71
N ASN A 118 -16.59 3.02 -1.86
CA ASN A 118 -16.75 2.04 -0.80
C ASN A 118 -15.59 1.08 -0.85
N GLY A 119 -14.73 1.12 0.12
CA GLY A 119 -13.59 0.22 0.16
C GLY A 119 -12.75 0.44 1.39
N PHE A 120 -11.62 -0.26 1.41
CA PHE A 120 -10.74 -0.24 2.57
C PHE A 120 -10.25 1.16 2.89
N GLY A 121 -10.03 1.98 1.89
CA GLY A 121 -9.50 3.30 2.11
C GLY A 121 -10.38 4.15 2.99
N ASP A 122 -11.65 3.88 3.01
CA ASP A 122 -12.59 4.68 3.79
C ASP A 122 -12.50 4.39 5.26
N SER A 123 -12.02 3.23 5.63
CA SER A 123 -11.93 2.87 7.02
C SER A 123 -10.76 3.52 7.73
N ASP A 124 -9.89 4.14 6.99
CA ASP A 124 -8.77 4.81 7.62
C ASP A 124 -9.23 5.92 8.49
N GLY A 125 -10.22 6.05 8.27
CA GLY A 125 -10.59 6.96 8.99
C GLY A 125 -11.27 6.81 10.11
N PRO A 126 -11.43 6.68 10.03
CA PRO A 126 -11.93 7.24 10.83
C PRO A 126 -11.70 7.38 11.83
N ALA A 127 -11.56 6.74 11.81
CA ALA A 127 -11.45 7.19 12.52
C ALA A 127 -10.72 8.26 12.69
N GLU A 128 -10.15 8.53 12.36
CA GLU A 128 -9.52 9.43 12.34
C GLU A 128 -9.91 10.32 12.20
N GLU A 129 -10.35 9.85 11.83
CA GLU A 129 -10.67 10.32 11.45
C GLU A 129 -11.48 10.16 11.42
N ARG A 130 -11.65 9.18 11.37
CA ARG A 130 -12.43 8.96 11.40
C ARG A 130 -12.52 9.53 12.25
N ARG A 131 -11.52 10.05 12.37
CA ARG A 131 -11.03 10.66 12.51
C ARG A 131 -11.01 11.12 12.20
#